data_5002d5f449daf9694d141eb7cb52672e
#
_entry.id   5002d5f449daf9694d141eb7cb52672e
#
_cell.length_a   1.000
_cell.length_b   1.000
_cell.length_c   1.000
_cell.angle_alpha   90.00
_cell.angle_beta   90.00
_cell.angle_gamma   90.00
#
_symmetry.space_group_name_H-M   'P 1'
#
loop_
_entity.id
_entity.type
_entity.pdbx_description
1 polymer ?
#
loop_
_entity_poly.entity_id
_entity_poly.type
_entity_poly.pdbx_seq_one_letter_code
_entity_poly.pdbx_strand_id
1 'polypeptide(L)' 'MFTAIILACNVSVTDCKSFGTPRVFNTEKECLVSLADGRIQIEAQGWMIMDSHCHHWGQKV' A
#
# COMPACT_ATOMS: atom_id res chain seq x y z
N MET A 1 8.24 -9.21 9.42
CA MET A 1 7.88 -9.14 8.00
C MET A 1 6.82 -8.08 7.80
N PHE A 2 6.89 -7.41 6.66
CA PHE A 2 6.00 -6.29 6.36
C PHE A 2 5.41 -6.42 4.97
N THR A 3 4.18 -5.96 4.81
CA THR A 3 3.57 -5.86 3.49
C THR A 3 3.01 -4.45 3.32
N ALA A 4 3.09 -3.94 2.09
CA ALA A 4 2.58 -2.62 1.79
C ALA A 4 1.10 -2.72 1.40
N ILE A 5 0.29 -1.91 2.03
CA ILE A 5 -1.15 -1.89 1.76
C ILE A 5 -1.57 -0.46 1.45
N ILE A 6 -2.27 -0.28 0.35
CA ILE A 6 -2.73 1.04 -0.08
C ILE A 6 -4.22 0.96 -0.32
N LEU A 7 -4.96 1.86 0.28
CA LEU A 7 -6.40 1.97 0.06
C LEU A 7 -6.63 3.18 -0.85
N ALA A 8 -7.25 2.94 -1.99
CA ALA A 8 -7.47 3.99 -2.96
C ALA A 8 -8.87 3.92 -3.52
N CYS A 9 -9.39 5.07 -3.91
CA CYS A 9 -10.71 5.17 -4.52
C CYS A 9 -10.60 5.87 -5.86
N ASN A 10 -11.58 5.63 -6.73
CA ASN A 10 -11.60 6.33 -8.01
C ASN A 10 -11.95 7.80 -7.78
N VAL A 11 -11.92 8.60 -8.86
CA VAL A 11 -12.14 10.05 -8.76
C VAL A 11 -13.49 10.38 -8.16
N SER A 12 -14.48 9.56 -8.44
CA SER A 12 -15.86 9.78 -7.96
C SER A 12 -16.05 9.26 -6.54
N VAL A 13 -15.06 8.59 -6.00
CA VAL A 13 -15.12 7.96 -4.67
C VAL A 13 -16.28 6.97 -4.57
N THR A 14 -16.67 6.41 -5.70
CA THR A 14 -17.75 5.43 -5.73
C THR A 14 -17.22 4.01 -5.72
N ASP A 15 -15.96 3.83 -6.06
CA ASP A 15 -15.34 2.52 -6.11
C ASP A 15 -13.98 2.60 -5.42
N CYS A 16 -13.85 1.89 -4.33
CA CYS A 16 -12.61 1.88 -3.56
C CYS A 16 -12.04 0.48 -3.52
N LYS A 17 -10.73 0.40 -3.62
CA LYS A 17 -10.04 -0.88 -3.62
C LYS A 17 -8.83 -0.85 -2.70
N SER A 18 -8.51 -2.02 -2.19
CA SER A 18 -7.31 -2.19 -1.38
C SER A 18 -6.25 -2.83 -2.28
N PHE A 19 -5.11 -2.17 -2.38
CA PHE A 19 -3.98 -2.66 -3.16
C PHE A 19 -2.92 -3.17 -2.20
N GLY A 20 -2.52 -4.41 -2.38
CA GLY A 20 -1.47 -4.98 -1.56
C GLY A 20 -0.42 -5.60 -2.47
N THR A 21 0.82 -5.61 -2.01
CA THR A 21 1.86 -6.28 -2.77
C THR A 21 1.92 -7.74 -2.33
N PRO A 22 2.20 -8.66 -3.26
CA PRO A 22 2.38 -10.06 -2.88
C PRO A 22 3.74 -10.30 -2.23
N ARG A 23 4.59 -9.28 -2.23
CA ARG A 23 5.93 -9.39 -1.67
C ARG A 23 5.93 -9.13 -0.18
N VAL A 24 6.83 -9.80 0.49
CA VAL A 24 7.03 -9.61 1.93
C VAL A 24 8.39 -8.99 2.12
N PHE A 25 8.46 -7.94 2.93
CA PHE A 25 9.70 -7.22 3.19
C PHE A 25 10.21 -7.55 4.57
N ASN A 26 11.52 -7.66 4.69
CA ASN A 26 12.15 -8.00 5.96
C ASN A 26 12.24 -6.81 6.90
N THR A 27 12.30 -5.61 6.34
CA THR A 27 12.43 -4.40 7.15
C THR A 27 11.33 -3.42 6.80
N GLU A 28 11.00 -2.56 7.75
CA GLU A 28 10.01 -1.52 7.52
C GLU A 28 10.49 -0.54 6.47
N LYS A 29 11.79 -0.27 6.43
CA LYS A 29 12.34 0.66 5.47
C LYS A 29 12.06 0.19 4.03
N GLU A 30 12.30 -1.10 3.77
CA GLU A 30 12.04 -1.64 2.44
C GLU A 30 10.56 -1.54 2.09
N CYS A 31 9.70 -1.80 3.08
CA CYS A 31 8.27 -1.70 2.86
C CYS A 31 7.86 -0.27 2.54
N LEU A 32 8.41 0.70 3.26
CA LEU A 32 8.10 2.11 3.04
C LEU A 32 8.53 2.58 1.66
N VAL A 33 9.69 2.14 1.20
CA VAL A 33 10.15 2.49 -0.14
C VAL A 33 9.21 1.94 -1.20
N SER A 34 8.81 0.68 -1.04
CA SER A 34 7.88 0.05 -1.98
C SER A 34 6.51 0.73 -1.91
N LEU A 35 6.09 1.12 -0.71
CA LEU A 35 4.81 1.79 -0.51
C LEU A 35 4.78 3.12 -1.26
N ALA A 36 5.85 3.90 -1.16
CA ALA A 36 5.94 5.18 -1.85
C ALA A 36 5.87 5.00 -3.37
N ASP A 37 6.59 4.00 -3.88
CA ASP A 37 6.59 3.73 -5.30
C ASP A 37 5.20 3.29 -5.78
N GLY A 38 4.55 2.44 -5.02
CA GLY A 38 3.21 1.97 -5.37
C GLY A 38 2.20 3.11 -5.38
N ARG A 39 2.32 4.04 -4.45
CA ARG A 39 1.43 5.19 -4.39
C ARG A 39 1.54 6.03 -5.67
N ILE A 40 2.76 6.26 -6.11
CA ILE A 40 3.00 7.05 -7.33
C ILE A 40 2.33 6.37 -8.52
N GLN A 41 2.49 5.06 -8.64
CA GLN A 41 1.91 4.33 -9.76
C GLN A 41 0.39 4.33 -9.72
N ILE A 42 -0.19 4.16 -8.55
CA ILE A 42 -1.65 4.14 -8.40
C ILE A 42 -2.22 5.52 -8.72
N GLU A 43 -1.58 6.57 -8.25
CA GLU A 43 -2.04 7.92 -8.54
C GLU A 43 -1.93 8.24 -10.02
N ALA A 44 -0.90 7.70 -10.68
CA ALA A 44 -0.73 7.93 -12.11
C ALA A 44 -1.86 7.30 -12.92
N GLN A 45 -2.56 6.33 -12.35
CA GLN A 45 -3.69 5.70 -13.01
C GLN A 45 -5.02 6.41 -12.71
N GLY A 46 -4.96 7.50 -11.97
CA GLY A 46 -6.16 8.26 -11.68
C GLY A 46 -6.87 7.92 -10.40
N TRP A 47 -6.21 7.14 -9.54
CA TRP A 47 -6.79 6.77 -8.25
C TRP A 47 -6.38 7.77 -7.18
N MET A 48 -7.25 7.97 -6.22
CA MET A 48 -6.97 8.83 -5.07
C MET A 48 -6.58 7.96 -3.89
N ILE A 49 -5.43 8.25 -3.31
CA ILE A 49 -4.95 7.50 -2.16
C ILE A 49 -5.69 7.97 -0.91
N MET A 50 -6.41 7.06 -0.29
CA MET A 50 -7.16 7.36 0.92
C MET A 50 -6.36 7.00 2.15
N ASP A 51 -5.59 5.91 2.08
CA ASP A 51 -4.77 5.48 3.19
C ASP A 51 -3.67 4.57 2.67
N SER A 52 -2.55 4.57 3.34
CA SER A 52 -1.45 3.69 2.98
C SER A 52 -0.62 3.40 4.22
N HIS A 53 -0.20 2.16 4.35
CA HIS A 53 0.60 1.78 5.51
C HIS A 53 1.33 0.47 5.25
N CYS A 54 2.30 0.20 6.10
CA CYS A 54 3.00 -1.08 6.09
C CYS A 54 2.46 -1.91 7.23
N HIS A 55 1.94 -3.08 6.89
CA HIS A 55 1.41 -3.99 7.89
C HIS A 55 2.51 -4.91 8.39
N HIS A 56 2.61 -5.05 9.69
CA HIS A 56 3.62 -5.91 10.32
C HIS A 56 3.03 -7.27 10.60
N TRP A 57 3.60 -8.27 9.97
CA TRP A 57 3.19 -9.67 10.15
C TRP A 57 4.15 -10.40 11.08
N GLY A 58 3.77 -11.61 11.44
CA GLY A 58 4.65 -12.45 12.24
C GLY A 58 4.87 -11.90 13.61
N GLN A 59 3.80 -11.43 14.20
CA GLN A 59 3.85 -10.85 15.52
C GLN A 59 4.47 -11.81 16.52
N LYS A 60 5.48 -11.36 17.21
CA LYS A 60 6.12 -12.16 18.21
C LYS A 60 5.26 -12.25 19.44
N VAL A 61 5.13 -13.42 19.92
CA VAL A 61 4.41 -13.58 21.18
C VAL A 61 5.36 -13.84 22.34
#